data_bc5302de7044c1ebbaeb0a8926ade93c
#
_entry.id   bc5302de7044c1ebbaeb0a8926ade93c
#
_cell.length_a   1.000
_cell.length_b   1.000
_cell.length_c   1.000
_cell.angle_alpha   90.00
_cell.angle_beta   90.00
_cell.angle_gamma   90.00
#
_symmetry.space_group_name_H-M   'P 1'
#
loop_
_entity.id
_entity.type
_entity.pdbx_description
1 polymer ?
#
loop_
_entity_poly.entity_id
_entity_poly.type
_entity_poly.pdbx_seq_one_letter_code
_entity_poly.pdbx_strand_id
1 'polypeptide(L)'
;MKTSKFDQLDRIFLPRSAAVIGASPRDGFANTLVGTKIRDRLFMVNPNYQEILGKKSYASILDVEDPIDYAVIAVPSQLVIGAVRECIEKGLKAVHVFASGFSETGLEEGIKLEKELAALAKGKIRLIGPNCMGIYCPKSGLSFNPAATNEEGSIGVISQSGTFAQMFNYFERSMNMKISKLVSYGNAVDLDCPDFLEYLADDPYTSVIALYIEGTRQGTRLHSALKYTAGKKPVAALKGGVTREGGRVASSHTGALAGTGETWSAMFRQSGAIQVEDIDDLMNTTVALSSSPPPGGKGVSSITYSGGFSAVQSDMCVKAGLEVPQFSKEAVGELRKIVPVAGTMMGNPLDAWQMFYRYSGNESRLADVFRIIAAEKHIHSIILQFDVIKFMVRMWGGQAGERLEVIARNFLEGCRYARDEAGKLVLITVYLDPYTDHEQERQLSFFLKKLCQSQGFPVYPTLNEAIRTVAYMYRYSVIRQDGGKGQVEG
;
A
#
# COMPACT_ATOMS: atom_id res chain seq x y z
N MET A 1 28.75 -3.42 -23.28
CA MET A 1 28.46 -2.75 -22.00
C MET A 1 27.72 -3.74 -21.11
N LYS A 2 28.18 -4.00 -19.88
CA LYS A 2 27.38 -4.79 -18.91
C LYS A 2 26.16 -3.96 -18.53
N THR A 3 24.96 -4.46 -18.82
CA THR A 3 23.68 -3.86 -18.41
C THR A 3 23.68 -3.70 -16.90
N SER A 4 23.31 -2.53 -16.38
CA SER A 4 23.21 -2.34 -14.93
C SER A 4 22.17 -3.27 -14.32
N LYS A 5 22.26 -3.54 -13.01
CA LYS A 5 21.26 -4.35 -12.30
C LYS A 5 19.88 -3.69 -12.38
N PHE A 6 19.84 -2.37 -12.33
CA PHE A 6 18.62 -1.60 -12.52
C PHE A 6 18.00 -1.83 -13.91
N ASP A 7 18.78 -1.73 -14.99
CA ASP A 7 18.29 -1.95 -16.36
C ASP A 7 17.75 -3.37 -16.56
N GLN A 8 18.33 -4.37 -15.87
CA GLN A 8 17.84 -5.75 -15.95
C GLN A 8 16.45 -5.89 -15.36
N LEU A 9 16.22 -5.32 -14.15
CA LEU A 9 14.92 -5.37 -13.48
C LEU A 9 13.91 -4.47 -14.18
N ASP A 10 14.32 -3.32 -14.68
CA ASP A 10 13.44 -2.42 -15.43
C ASP A 10 12.83 -3.11 -16.66
N ARG A 11 13.60 -3.94 -17.38
CA ARG A 11 13.08 -4.75 -18.49
C ARG A 11 12.11 -5.85 -18.05
N ILE A 12 12.18 -6.29 -16.80
CA ILE A 12 11.25 -7.28 -16.25
C ILE A 12 9.90 -6.62 -15.93
N PHE A 13 9.91 -5.41 -15.35
CA PHE A 13 8.71 -4.65 -15.08
C PHE A 13 8.10 -3.97 -16.31
N LEU A 14 8.94 -3.60 -17.28
CA LEU A 14 8.57 -2.91 -18.51
C LEU A 14 8.97 -3.71 -19.77
N PRO A 15 8.48 -4.96 -19.91
CA PRO A 15 8.81 -5.79 -21.07
C PRO A 15 8.16 -5.22 -22.34
N ARG A 16 8.83 -5.38 -23.47
CA ARG A 16 8.27 -5.02 -24.77
C ARG A 16 7.23 -6.03 -25.24
N SER A 17 7.35 -7.28 -24.80
CA SER A 17 6.44 -8.37 -25.12
C SER A 17 6.39 -9.40 -24.00
N ALA A 18 5.28 -10.11 -23.89
CA ALA A 18 5.08 -11.13 -22.88
C ALA A 18 4.45 -12.40 -23.48
N ALA A 19 4.68 -13.54 -22.84
CA ALA A 19 4.00 -14.79 -23.15
C ALA A 19 3.34 -15.38 -21.90
N VAL A 20 2.26 -16.16 -22.09
CA VAL A 20 1.68 -17.02 -21.07
C VAL A 20 1.84 -18.46 -21.51
N ILE A 21 2.69 -19.23 -20.83
CA ILE A 21 2.94 -20.66 -21.08
C ILE A 21 2.01 -21.46 -20.18
N GLY A 22 1.18 -22.31 -20.77
CA GLY A 22 0.06 -22.98 -20.13
C GLY A 22 -1.24 -22.17 -20.22
N ALA A 23 -1.30 -21.17 -21.10
CA ALA A 23 -2.49 -20.36 -21.32
C ALA A 23 -3.71 -21.23 -21.68
N SER A 24 -4.88 -20.84 -21.17
CA SER A 24 -6.15 -21.48 -21.53
C SER A 24 -7.29 -20.45 -21.48
N PRO A 25 -8.45 -20.74 -22.07
CA PRO A 25 -9.62 -19.84 -21.96
C PRO A 25 -10.10 -19.61 -20.53
N ARG A 26 -9.71 -20.45 -19.59
CA ARG A 26 -10.05 -20.36 -18.16
C ARG A 26 -8.88 -19.87 -17.31
N ASP A 27 -7.72 -19.65 -17.90
CA ASP A 27 -6.53 -19.16 -17.17
C ASP A 27 -6.67 -17.69 -16.76
N GLY A 28 -6.43 -17.41 -15.49
CA GLY A 28 -6.55 -16.07 -14.91
C GLY A 28 -5.57 -15.07 -15.52
N PHE A 29 -4.33 -15.47 -15.84
CA PHE A 29 -3.32 -14.59 -16.43
C PHE A 29 -3.68 -14.20 -17.86
N ALA A 30 -4.02 -15.17 -18.72
CA ALA A 30 -4.40 -14.91 -20.09
C ALA A 30 -5.61 -13.98 -20.15
N ASN A 31 -6.67 -14.28 -19.37
CA ASN A 31 -7.88 -13.43 -19.29
C ASN A 31 -7.58 -12.03 -18.81
N THR A 32 -6.72 -11.87 -17.82
CA THR A 32 -6.34 -10.56 -17.28
C THR A 32 -5.54 -9.75 -18.31
N LEU A 33 -4.50 -10.36 -18.88
CA LEU A 33 -3.54 -9.66 -19.73
C LEU A 33 -4.13 -9.24 -21.09
N VAL A 34 -5.11 -9.97 -21.64
CA VAL A 34 -5.80 -9.56 -22.88
C VAL A 34 -6.60 -8.27 -22.71
N GLY A 35 -6.97 -7.92 -21.47
CA GLY A 35 -7.67 -6.67 -21.12
C GLY A 35 -6.75 -5.46 -20.87
N THR A 36 -5.43 -5.60 -20.99
CA THR A 36 -4.45 -4.58 -20.61
C THR A 36 -3.65 -4.03 -21.82
N LYS A 37 -2.79 -3.03 -21.55
CA LYS A 37 -1.90 -2.39 -22.56
C LYS A 37 -0.94 -3.37 -23.25
N ILE A 38 -0.63 -4.54 -22.64
CA ILE A 38 0.29 -5.53 -23.21
C ILE A 38 -0.37 -6.41 -24.29
N ARG A 39 -1.69 -6.36 -24.44
CA ARG A 39 -2.50 -7.23 -25.29
C ARG A 39 -1.89 -7.51 -26.68
N ASP A 40 -1.49 -6.47 -27.39
CA ASP A 40 -1.04 -6.59 -28.79
C ASP A 40 0.34 -7.26 -28.91
N ARG A 41 1.06 -7.35 -27.80
CA ARG A 41 2.40 -7.95 -27.67
C ARG A 41 2.39 -9.15 -26.72
N LEU A 42 1.22 -9.78 -26.55
CA LEU A 42 0.99 -10.95 -25.71
C LEU A 42 0.83 -12.20 -26.57
N PHE A 43 1.63 -13.21 -26.27
CA PHE A 43 1.63 -14.49 -26.95
C PHE A 43 1.07 -15.59 -26.04
N MET A 44 0.17 -16.43 -26.61
CA MET A 44 -0.41 -17.57 -25.92
C MET A 44 0.36 -18.84 -26.31
N VAL A 45 0.79 -19.63 -25.32
CA VAL A 45 1.54 -20.86 -25.55
C VAL A 45 0.83 -22.02 -24.86
N ASN A 46 0.23 -22.92 -25.66
CA ASN A 46 -0.37 -24.16 -25.19
C ASN A 46 -0.60 -25.09 -26.37
N PRO A 47 -0.03 -26.33 -26.37
CA PRO A 47 -0.15 -27.29 -27.49
C PRO A 47 -1.59 -27.81 -27.71
N ASN A 48 -2.48 -27.66 -26.74
CA ASN A 48 -3.84 -28.21 -26.81
C ASN A 48 -4.85 -27.27 -27.48
N TYR A 49 -4.43 -26.03 -27.88
CA TYR A 49 -5.31 -25.02 -28.47
C TYR A 49 -4.67 -24.41 -29.71
N GLN A 50 -5.47 -24.12 -30.73
CA GLN A 50 -5.04 -23.32 -31.88
C GLN A 50 -5.23 -21.84 -31.65
N GLU A 51 -6.25 -21.51 -30.86
CA GLU A 51 -6.60 -20.12 -30.52
C GLU A 51 -7.05 -20.03 -29.04
N ILE A 52 -6.65 -18.97 -28.35
CA ILE A 52 -7.05 -18.65 -26.96
C ILE A 52 -7.42 -17.17 -26.90
N LEU A 53 -8.66 -16.86 -26.50
CA LEU A 53 -9.17 -15.49 -26.32
C LEU A 53 -8.96 -14.58 -27.55
N GLY A 54 -9.19 -15.13 -28.76
CA GLY A 54 -9.02 -14.42 -30.02
C GLY A 54 -7.57 -14.21 -30.47
N LYS A 55 -6.61 -14.94 -29.85
CA LYS A 55 -5.19 -14.91 -30.20
C LYS A 55 -4.71 -16.30 -30.62
N LYS A 56 -3.85 -16.34 -31.63
CA LYS A 56 -3.16 -17.59 -32.02
C LYS A 56 -2.44 -18.18 -30.81
N SER A 57 -2.61 -19.49 -30.58
CA SER A 57 -1.85 -20.26 -29.63
C SER A 57 -0.73 -21.03 -30.33
N TYR A 58 0.43 -21.02 -29.70
CA TYR A 58 1.62 -21.74 -30.19
C TYR A 58 1.82 -23.01 -29.38
N ALA A 59 2.32 -24.08 -29.99
CA ALA A 59 2.56 -25.33 -29.27
C ALA A 59 3.74 -25.19 -28.28
N SER A 60 4.79 -24.47 -28.67
CA SER A 60 5.95 -24.11 -27.85
C SER A 60 6.25 -22.64 -27.98
N ILE A 61 6.91 -22.06 -26.97
CA ILE A 61 7.40 -20.66 -27.04
C ILE A 61 8.47 -20.51 -28.15
N LEU A 62 9.11 -21.57 -28.54
CA LEU A 62 10.09 -21.62 -29.64
C LEU A 62 9.44 -21.35 -31.02
N ASP A 63 8.15 -21.69 -31.18
CA ASP A 63 7.40 -21.48 -32.42
C ASP A 63 6.99 -20.00 -32.65
N VAL A 64 7.13 -19.13 -31.62
CA VAL A 64 6.88 -17.71 -31.75
C VAL A 64 8.04 -17.05 -32.45
N GLU A 65 7.83 -16.44 -33.62
CA GLU A 65 8.92 -15.77 -34.37
C GLU A 65 9.42 -14.51 -33.69
N ASP A 66 8.51 -13.73 -33.10
CA ASP A 66 8.80 -12.49 -32.43
C ASP A 66 9.69 -12.67 -31.19
N PRO A 67 10.51 -11.66 -30.85
CA PRO A 67 11.27 -11.64 -29.61
C PRO A 67 10.33 -11.50 -28.40
N ILE A 68 10.58 -12.28 -27.34
CA ILE A 68 9.83 -12.23 -26.09
C ILE A 68 10.77 -11.87 -24.96
N ASP A 69 10.41 -10.79 -24.21
CA ASP A 69 11.21 -10.32 -23.07
C ASP A 69 10.85 -11.06 -21.76
N TYR A 70 9.56 -11.42 -21.56
CA TYR A 70 9.03 -11.94 -20.30
C TYR A 70 8.02 -13.06 -20.53
N ALA A 71 8.03 -14.09 -19.70
CA ALA A 71 7.00 -15.13 -19.75
C ALA A 71 6.45 -15.46 -18.36
N VAL A 72 5.11 -15.63 -18.28
CA VAL A 72 4.42 -16.26 -17.16
C VAL A 72 4.32 -17.75 -17.43
N ILE A 73 4.85 -18.58 -16.52
CA ILE A 73 4.80 -20.04 -16.59
C ILE A 73 3.70 -20.52 -15.65
N ALA A 74 2.55 -20.86 -16.22
CA ALA A 74 1.33 -21.30 -15.53
C ALA A 74 1.00 -22.78 -15.87
N VAL A 75 2.01 -23.65 -15.84
CA VAL A 75 1.87 -25.08 -16.03
C VAL A 75 2.07 -25.84 -14.72
N PRO A 76 1.63 -27.11 -14.58
CA PRO A 76 1.95 -27.95 -13.42
C PRO A 76 3.46 -28.00 -13.12
N SER A 77 3.82 -28.10 -11.84
CA SER A 77 5.23 -28.01 -11.40
C SER A 77 6.19 -28.94 -12.12
N GLN A 78 5.75 -30.13 -12.48
CA GLN A 78 6.54 -31.13 -13.20
C GLN A 78 6.95 -30.67 -14.62
N LEU A 79 6.20 -29.77 -15.23
CA LEU A 79 6.47 -29.23 -16.56
C LEU A 79 7.29 -27.94 -16.56
N VAL A 80 7.48 -27.33 -15.39
CA VAL A 80 8.16 -26.02 -15.26
C VAL A 80 9.59 -26.06 -15.77
N ILE A 81 10.36 -27.11 -15.45
CA ILE A 81 11.75 -27.25 -15.88
C ILE A 81 11.88 -27.23 -17.40
N GLY A 82 10.98 -27.98 -18.10
CA GLY A 82 10.91 -27.99 -19.56
C GLY A 82 10.60 -26.59 -20.12
N ALA A 83 9.57 -25.95 -19.60
CA ALA A 83 9.17 -24.61 -20.02
C ALA A 83 10.29 -23.56 -19.82
N VAL A 84 11.01 -23.62 -18.69
CA VAL A 84 12.16 -22.70 -18.44
C VAL A 84 13.32 -22.98 -19.41
N ARG A 85 13.59 -24.24 -19.78
CA ARG A 85 14.59 -24.56 -20.79
C ARG A 85 14.27 -23.95 -22.15
N GLU A 86 13.03 -24.07 -22.60
CA GLU A 86 12.57 -23.42 -23.84
C GLU A 86 12.69 -21.92 -23.78
N CYS A 87 12.33 -21.29 -22.64
CA CYS A 87 12.52 -19.86 -22.45
C CYS A 87 13.99 -19.41 -22.54
N ILE A 88 14.92 -20.20 -21.98
CA ILE A 88 16.36 -19.94 -22.08
C ILE A 88 16.83 -20.06 -23.54
N GLU A 89 16.41 -21.11 -24.26
CA GLU A 89 16.74 -21.34 -25.66
C GLU A 89 16.18 -20.22 -26.55
N LYS A 90 14.94 -19.79 -26.31
CA LYS A 90 14.32 -18.62 -26.98
C LYS A 90 15.04 -17.30 -26.68
N GLY A 91 15.85 -17.24 -25.63
CA GLY A 91 16.64 -16.06 -25.26
C GLY A 91 15.91 -15.04 -24.40
N LEU A 92 14.84 -15.45 -23.70
CA LEU A 92 14.13 -14.61 -22.73
C LEU A 92 15.08 -14.12 -21.64
N LYS A 93 14.78 -12.93 -21.11
CA LYS A 93 15.58 -12.33 -20.03
C LYS A 93 15.03 -12.67 -18.65
N ALA A 94 13.73 -12.91 -18.55
CA ALA A 94 13.07 -13.25 -17.30
C ALA A 94 11.85 -14.12 -17.49
N VAL A 95 11.58 -14.93 -16.47
CA VAL A 95 10.36 -15.70 -16.31
C VAL A 95 9.77 -15.53 -14.92
N HIS A 96 8.46 -15.64 -14.85
CA HIS A 96 7.70 -15.75 -13.63
C HIS A 96 7.11 -17.15 -13.54
N VAL A 97 7.36 -17.88 -12.46
CA VAL A 97 6.83 -19.21 -12.22
C VAL A 97 5.68 -19.12 -11.21
N PHE A 98 4.46 -19.22 -11.70
CA PHE A 98 3.25 -19.19 -10.87
C PHE A 98 3.05 -20.49 -10.08
N ALA A 99 3.42 -21.62 -10.67
CA ALA A 99 3.18 -22.95 -10.11
C ALA A 99 3.70 -23.10 -8.68
N SER A 100 2.90 -23.77 -7.84
CA SER A 100 3.27 -24.30 -6.52
C SER A 100 3.68 -25.78 -6.66
N GLY A 101 4.15 -26.40 -5.58
CA GLY A 101 4.61 -27.81 -5.56
C GLY A 101 6.14 -27.91 -5.49
N PHE A 102 6.81 -26.88 -4.96
CA PHE A 102 8.24 -26.80 -4.75
C PHE A 102 8.59 -26.95 -3.26
N SER A 103 9.60 -26.24 -2.75
CA SER A 103 10.08 -26.40 -1.36
C SER A 103 9.06 -26.01 -0.30
N GLU A 104 8.06 -25.19 -0.61
CA GLU A 104 6.98 -24.80 0.30
C GLU A 104 6.09 -25.97 0.72
N THR A 105 6.11 -27.07 -0.03
CA THR A 105 5.38 -28.31 0.35
C THR A 105 6.03 -29.06 1.50
N GLY A 106 7.33 -28.82 1.76
CA GLY A 106 8.13 -29.58 2.69
C GLY A 106 8.48 -31.00 2.22
N LEU A 107 8.03 -31.39 1.02
CA LEU A 107 8.30 -32.73 0.46
C LEU A 107 9.66 -32.76 -0.25
N GLU A 108 10.36 -33.88 -0.15
CA GLU A 108 11.69 -34.07 -0.75
C GLU A 108 11.68 -33.84 -2.27
N GLU A 109 10.64 -34.29 -2.95
CA GLU A 109 10.45 -34.10 -4.40
C GLU A 109 10.36 -32.62 -4.78
N GLY A 110 9.55 -31.83 -4.05
CA GLY A 110 9.42 -30.39 -4.25
C GLY A 110 10.73 -29.64 -3.99
N ILE A 111 11.45 -30.02 -2.93
CA ILE A 111 12.76 -29.43 -2.61
C ILE A 111 13.79 -29.75 -3.71
N LYS A 112 13.78 -30.97 -4.26
CA LYS A 112 14.66 -31.37 -5.37
C LYS A 112 14.34 -30.58 -6.64
N LEU A 113 13.06 -30.44 -6.96
CA LEU A 113 12.60 -29.68 -8.12
C LEU A 113 12.99 -28.20 -8.04
N GLU A 114 12.88 -27.58 -6.85
CA GLU A 114 13.32 -26.20 -6.64
C GLU A 114 14.83 -26.03 -6.83
N LYS A 115 15.62 -26.96 -6.32
CA LYS A 115 17.08 -26.95 -6.52
C LYS A 115 17.46 -27.08 -8.00
N GLU A 116 16.77 -27.95 -8.76
CA GLU A 116 16.98 -28.10 -10.20
C GLU A 116 16.62 -26.79 -10.92
N LEU A 117 15.47 -26.18 -10.59
CA LEU A 117 15.04 -24.91 -11.15
C LEU A 117 16.05 -23.80 -10.91
N ALA A 118 16.55 -23.67 -9.67
CA ALA A 118 17.56 -22.68 -9.30
C ALA A 118 18.87 -22.88 -10.09
N ALA A 119 19.34 -24.14 -10.21
CA ALA A 119 20.54 -24.46 -10.96
C ALA A 119 20.40 -24.19 -12.47
N LEU A 120 19.21 -24.48 -13.04
CA LEU A 120 18.92 -24.22 -14.44
C LEU A 120 18.91 -22.73 -14.76
N ALA A 121 18.29 -21.91 -13.92
CA ALA A 121 18.14 -20.46 -14.12
C ALA A 121 19.46 -19.69 -13.92
N LYS A 122 20.35 -20.19 -13.06
CA LYS A 122 21.57 -19.49 -12.64
C LYS A 122 22.44 -19.01 -13.80
N GLY A 123 22.56 -17.68 -13.91
CA GLY A 123 23.39 -17.01 -14.94
C GLY A 123 22.84 -17.07 -16.36
N LYS A 124 21.65 -17.68 -16.58
CA LYS A 124 21.04 -17.85 -17.90
C LYS A 124 19.78 -17.00 -18.06
N ILE A 125 18.90 -16.99 -17.04
CA ILE A 125 17.64 -16.27 -17.05
C ILE A 125 17.31 -15.78 -15.65
N ARG A 126 16.64 -14.63 -15.50
CA ARG A 126 16.16 -14.20 -14.19
C ARG A 126 14.80 -14.84 -13.90
N LEU A 127 14.57 -15.19 -12.64
CA LEU A 127 13.38 -15.92 -12.23
C LEU A 127 12.70 -15.23 -11.03
N ILE A 128 11.38 -15.01 -11.15
CA ILE A 128 10.48 -14.61 -10.06
C ILE A 128 9.69 -15.83 -9.62
N GLY A 129 9.70 -16.12 -8.32
CA GLY A 129 9.02 -17.29 -7.75
C GLY A 129 9.96 -18.45 -7.45
N PRO A 130 9.49 -19.71 -7.56
CA PRO A 130 8.12 -20.15 -7.87
C PRO A 130 7.08 -19.82 -6.79
N ASN A 131 5.84 -20.33 -6.96
CA ASN A 131 4.75 -20.16 -5.99
C ASN A 131 4.44 -18.68 -5.68
N CYS A 132 4.16 -17.89 -6.73
CA CYS A 132 3.89 -16.45 -6.58
C CYS A 132 2.96 -15.92 -7.68
N MET A 133 2.38 -14.73 -7.45
CA MET A 133 1.53 -14.06 -8.43
C MET A 133 2.30 -13.27 -9.50
N GLY A 134 3.60 -12.98 -9.26
CA GLY A 134 4.44 -12.23 -10.20
C GLY A 134 4.23 -10.73 -10.16
N ILE A 135 4.16 -10.09 -11.33
CA ILE A 135 4.21 -8.64 -11.47
C ILE A 135 2.84 -8.04 -11.78
N TYR A 136 2.55 -6.93 -11.11
CA TYR A 136 1.58 -5.94 -11.53
C TYR A 136 2.30 -4.60 -11.79
N CYS A 137 2.15 -4.07 -13.00
CA CYS A 137 2.74 -2.80 -13.42
C CYS A 137 1.81 -2.11 -14.43
N PRO A 138 1.01 -1.12 -14.00
CA PRO A 138 0.06 -0.42 -14.88
C PRO A 138 0.71 0.19 -16.12
N LYS A 139 1.95 0.67 -15.99
CA LYS A 139 2.69 1.30 -17.09
C LYS A 139 2.96 0.35 -18.25
N SER A 140 3.30 -0.91 -17.99
CA SER A 140 3.52 -1.92 -19.02
C SER A 140 2.26 -2.69 -19.41
N GLY A 141 1.26 -2.72 -18.53
CA GLY A 141 0.07 -3.55 -18.67
C GLY A 141 0.25 -4.96 -18.12
N LEU A 142 1.36 -5.28 -17.44
CA LEU A 142 1.47 -6.54 -16.69
C LEU A 142 0.49 -6.54 -15.52
N SER A 143 -0.30 -7.59 -15.40
CA SER A 143 -1.26 -7.77 -14.30
C SER A 143 -1.56 -9.25 -14.07
N PHE A 144 -1.81 -9.59 -12.82
CA PHE A 144 -2.28 -10.91 -12.41
C PHE A 144 -3.70 -10.86 -11.80
N ASN A 145 -4.28 -9.67 -11.68
CA ASN A 145 -5.58 -9.48 -11.06
C ASN A 145 -6.52 -8.67 -11.97
N PRO A 146 -7.64 -9.23 -12.42
CA PRO A 146 -8.60 -8.52 -13.27
C PRO A 146 -9.32 -7.38 -12.56
N ALA A 147 -9.29 -7.35 -11.22
CA ALA A 147 -9.88 -6.27 -10.41
C ALA A 147 -8.96 -5.05 -10.25
N ALA A 148 -7.69 -5.13 -10.68
CA ALA A 148 -6.76 -4.02 -10.63
C ALA A 148 -7.24 -2.82 -11.45
N THR A 149 -6.93 -1.60 -11.00
CA THR A 149 -7.41 -0.37 -11.67
C THR A 149 -6.67 -0.08 -12.96
N ASN A 150 -5.44 -0.58 -13.10
CA ASN A 150 -4.50 -0.25 -14.17
C ASN A 150 -4.16 1.24 -14.27
N GLU A 151 -4.41 2.01 -13.22
CA GLU A 151 -4.00 3.41 -13.10
C GLU A 151 -2.56 3.51 -12.61
N GLU A 152 -1.77 4.34 -13.29
CA GLU A 152 -0.38 4.58 -12.91
C GLU A 152 -0.31 5.40 -11.62
N GLY A 153 0.59 5.02 -10.71
CA GLY A 153 0.77 5.68 -9.42
C GLY A 153 2.22 5.68 -8.94
N SER A 154 2.39 5.93 -7.65
CA SER A 154 3.72 6.10 -7.03
C SER A 154 4.02 5.12 -5.89
N ILE A 155 3.14 4.17 -5.61
CA ILE A 155 3.34 3.18 -4.55
C ILE A 155 4.00 1.94 -5.12
N GLY A 156 5.20 1.61 -4.63
CA GLY A 156 5.86 0.33 -4.88
C GLY A 156 5.43 -0.71 -3.86
N VAL A 157 5.18 -1.95 -4.29
CA VAL A 157 4.79 -3.04 -3.38
C VAL A 157 5.68 -4.25 -3.60
N ILE A 158 6.25 -4.76 -2.52
CA ILE A 158 7.04 -6.00 -2.50
C ILE A 158 6.35 -6.97 -1.55
N SER A 159 5.89 -8.11 -2.05
CA SER A 159 5.17 -9.09 -1.25
C SER A 159 5.71 -10.49 -1.43
N GLN A 160 6.07 -11.16 -0.33
CA GLN A 160 6.41 -12.57 -0.36
C GLN A 160 5.18 -13.46 -0.56
N SER A 161 4.00 -12.99 -0.12
CA SER A 161 2.71 -13.68 -0.25
C SER A 161 1.93 -13.23 -1.48
N GLY A 162 1.42 -14.19 -2.26
CA GLY A 162 0.51 -13.93 -3.38
C GLY A 162 -0.83 -13.33 -2.95
N THR A 163 -1.38 -13.81 -1.83
CA THR A 163 -2.65 -13.28 -1.28
C THR A 163 -2.52 -11.84 -0.85
N PHE A 164 -1.46 -11.48 -0.12
CA PHE A 164 -1.22 -10.09 0.26
C PHE A 164 -1.00 -9.19 -0.97
N ALA A 165 -0.32 -9.68 -1.99
CA ALA A 165 -0.18 -8.96 -3.26
C ALA A 165 -1.54 -8.67 -3.92
N GLN A 166 -2.46 -9.65 -3.93
CA GLN A 166 -3.82 -9.44 -4.45
C GLN A 166 -4.62 -8.44 -3.60
N MET A 167 -4.47 -8.46 -2.27
CA MET A 167 -5.15 -7.50 -1.38
C MET A 167 -4.81 -6.06 -1.76
N PHE A 168 -3.56 -5.74 -2.10
CA PHE A 168 -3.19 -4.40 -2.56
C PHE A 168 -4.01 -3.94 -3.77
N ASN A 169 -4.28 -4.82 -4.75
CA ASN A 169 -5.14 -4.47 -5.89
C ASN A 169 -6.60 -4.22 -5.50
N TYR A 170 -7.14 -4.95 -4.51
CA TYR A 170 -8.49 -4.66 -4.01
C TYR A 170 -8.56 -3.31 -3.29
N PHE A 171 -7.51 -2.95 -2.56
CA PHE A 171 -7.43 -1.66 -1.86
C PHE A 171 -7.18 -0.46 -2.79
N GLU A 172 -6.68 -0.65 -4.01
CA GLU A 172 -6.52 0.44 -4.98
C GLU A 172 -7.79 1.28 -5.11
N ARG A 173 -8.94 0.63 -5.30
CA ARG A 173 -10.23 1.32 -5.48
C ARG A 173 -10.79 1.87 -4.18
N SER A 174 -10.69 1.11 -3.09
CA SER A 174 -11.30 1.47 -1.82
C SER A 174 -10.56 2.59 -1.11
N MET A 175 -9.22 2.65 -1.23
CA MET A 175 -8.37 3.64 -0.58
C MET A 175 -7.83 4.71 -1.54
N ASN A 176 -8.22 4.69 -2.82
CA ASN A 176 -7.63 5.51 -3.87
C ASN A 176 -6.10 5.36 -3.94
N MET A 177 -5.62 4.15 -3.68
CA MET A 177 -4.21 3.81 -3.76
C MET A 177 -3.82 3.65 -5.23
N LYS A 178 -2.72 4.25 -5.65
CA LYS A 178 -2.22 4.12 -7.02
C LYS A 178 -0.83 3.51 -7.00
N ILE A 179 -0.73 2.31 -7.58
CA ILE A 179 0.48 1.49 -7.57
C ILE A 179 1.33 1.81 -8.79
N SER A 180 2.63 2.04 -8.59
CA SER A 180 3.62 2.13 -9.68
C SER A 180 4.02 0.75 -10.15
N LYS A 181 4.45 -0.08 -9.24
CA LYS A 181 4.91 -1.45 -9.45
C LYS A 181 4.59 -2.30 -8.23
N LEU A 182 4.13 -3.53 -8.46
CA LEU A 182 3.97 -4.53 -7.42
C LEU A 182 4.63 -5.83 -7.87
N VAL A 183 5.33 -6.49 -6.97
CA VAL A 183 5.85 -7.83 -7.18
C VAL A 183 5.47 -8.76 -6.04
N SER A 184 4.90 -9.92 -6.42
CA SER A 184 4.80 -11.09 -5.57
C SER A 184 5.92 -12.05 -5.98
N TYR A 185 6.79 -12.45 -5.03
CA TYR A 185 8.02 -13.17 -5.38
C TYR A 185 8.13 -14.59 -4.79
N GLY A 186 7.21 -15.04 -3.92
CA GLY A 186 7.08 -16.41 -3.43
C GLY A 186 8.35 -16.98 -2.81
N ASN A 187 8.80 -18.16 -3.31
CA ASN A 187 9.93 -18.92 -2.75
C ASN A 187 11.31 -18.28 -2.99
N ALA A 188 11.41 -17.28 -3.87
CA ALA A 188 12.62 -16.49 -4.12
C ALA A 188 13.87 -17.32 -4.46
N VAL A 189 13.79 -18.17 -5.46
CA VAL A 189 14.93 -19.02 -5.84
C VAL A 189 16.05 -18.29 -6.57
N ASP A 190 15.76 -17.14 -7.21
CA ASP A 190 16.72 -16.25 -7.88
C ASP A 190 16.53 -14.80 -7.39
N LEU A 191 15.48 -14.12 -7.85
CA LEU A 191 15.16 -12.77 -7.41
C LEU A 191 14.49 -12.80 -6.03
N ASP A 192 15.04 -12.03 -5.08
CA ASP A 192 14.58 -11.97 -3.70
C ASP A 192 14.30 -10.50 -3.28
N CYS A 193 13.70 -10.30 -2.13
CA CYS A 193 13.33 -9.01 -1.57
C CYS A 193 14.41 -7.92 -1.71
N PRO A 194 15.72 -8.17 -1.42
CA PRO A 194 16.75 -7.16 -1.61
C PRO A 194 16.88 -6.64 -3.04
N ASP A 195 16.64 -7.50 -4.05
CA ASP A 195 16.73 -7.10 -5.47
C ASP A 195 15.66 -6.06 -5.80
N PHE A 196 14.44 -6.29 -5.34
CA PHE A 196 13.30 -5.40 -5.57
C PHE A 196 13.39 -4.12 -4.75
N LEU A 197 13.90 -4.18 -3.51
CA LEU A 197 14.16 -2.99 -2.69
C LEU A 197 15.16 -2.05 -3.38
N GLU A 198 16.33 -2.57 -3.79
CA GLU A 198 17.36 -1.81 -4.49
C GLU A 198 16.81 -1.20 -5.79
N TYR A 199 16.02 -1.97 -6.55
CA TYR A 199 15.40 -1.48 -7.78
C TYR A 199 14.38 -0.35 -7.53
N LEU A 200 13.43 -0.55 -6.62
CA LEU A 200 12.40 0.45 -6.31
C LEU A 200 12.98 1.71 -5.65
N ALA A 201 14.11 1.58 -4.95
CA ALA A 201 14.84 2.73 -4.40
C ALA A 201 15.27 3.71 -5.49
N ASP A 202 15.65 3.20 -6.67
CA ASP A 202 16.14 4.00 -7.80
C ASP A 202 15.06 4.26 -8.85
N ASP A 203 13.89 3.63 -8.75
CA ASP A 203 12.79 3.82 -9.70
C ASP A 203 12.17 5.22 -9.58
N PRO A 204 12.21 6.06 -10.63
CA PRO A 204 11.71 7.42 -10.57
C PRO A 204 10.17 7.51 -10.42
N TYR A 205 9.46 6.44 -10.70
CA TYR A 205 7.99 6.39 -10.61
C TYR A 205 7.48 5.96 -9.23
N THR A 206 8.36 5.45 -8.36
CA THR A 206 8.00 5.01 -7.01
C THR A 206 8.43 6.04 -5.98
N SER A 207 7.54 6.48 -5.10
CA SER A 207 7.81 7.44 -4.02
C SER A 207 7.77 6.82 -2.63
N VAL A 208 7.03 5.74 -2.44
CA VAL A 208 6.89 5.01 -1.16
C VAL A 208 6.83 3.51 -1.43
N ILE A 209 7.31 2.70 -0.49
CA ILE A 209 7.36 1.25 -0.64
C ILE A 209 6.60 0.59 0.51
N ALA A 210 5.67 -0.30 0.16
CA ALA A 210 5.04 -1.25 1.07
C ALA A 210 5.74 -2.60 0.94
N LEU A 211 6.19 -3.16 2.06
CA LEU A 211 6.88 -4.44 2.13
C LEU A 211 6.12 -5.43 3.02
N TYR A 212 5.75 -6.59 2.47
CA TYR A 212 5.36 -7.76 3.24
C TYR A 212 6.40 -8.87 3.12
N ILE A 213 6.93 -9.34 4.23
CA ILE A 213 7.99 -10.36 4.27
C ILE A 213 7.76 -11.39 5.38
N GLU A 214 7.99 -12.67 5.09
CA GLU A 214 7.86 -13.79 6.03
C GLU A 214 9.24 -14.30 6.50
N GLY A 215 10.25 -14.21 5.64
CA GLY A 215 11.60 -14.63 5.94
C GLY A 215 12.59 -14.25 4.85
N THR A 216 13.88 -14.50 5.09
CA THR A 216 14.94 -14.28 4.10
C THR A 216 16.06 -15.29 4.27
N ARG A 217 16.69 -15.66 3.17
CA ARG A 217 17.92 -16.46 3.16
C ARG A 217 19.19 -15.57 3.16
N GLN A 218 19.03 -14.25 3.01
CA GLN A 218 20.12 -13.28 2.82
C GLN A 218 20.00 -12.11 3.78
N GLY A 219 19.99 -12.37 5.11
CA GLY A 219 19.72 -11.36 6.14
C GLY A 219 20.61 -10.12 6.06
N THR A 220 21.93 -10.28 5.90
CA THR A 220 22.88 -9.17 5.77
C THR A 220 22.61 -8.32 4.54
N ARG A 221 22.31 -8.97 3.40
CA ARG A 221 21.98 -8.27 2.16
C ARG A 221 20.64 -7.52 2.28
N LEU A 222 19.64 -8.15 2.93
CA LEU A 222 18.34 -7.53 3.18
C LEU A 222 18.49 -6.27 4.04
N HIS A 223 19.28 -6.34 5.13
CA HIS A 223 19.54 -5.17 5.97
C HIS A 223 20.19 -4.02 5.18
N SER A 224 21.21 -4.33 4.35
CA SER A 224 21.89 -3.33 3.52
C SER A 224 20.93 -2.72 2.48
N ALA A 225 20.09 -3.55 1.82
CA ALA A 225 19.10 -3.10 0.85
C ALA A 225 18.02 -2.23 1.50
N LEU A 226 17.50 -2.62 2.67
CA LEU A 226 16.55 -1.82 3.44
C LEU A 226 17.14 -0.46 3.81
N LYS A 227 18.39 -0.44 4.33
CA LYS A 227 19.06 0.82 4.69
C LYS A 227 19.26 1.74 3.49
N TYR A 228 19.69 1.18 2.36
CA TYR A 228 19.82 1.94 1.11
C TYR A 228 18.48 2.52 0.64
N THR A 229 17.43 1.69 0.66
CA THR A 229 16.10 2.07 0.20
C THR A 229 15.45 3.10 1.13
N ALA A 230 15.48 2.86 2.46
CA ALA A 230 14.91 3.76 3.44
C ALA A 230 15.64 5.11 3.52
N GLY A 231 16.92 5.15 3.13
CA GLY A 231 17.66 6.41 2.94
C GLY A 231 17.16 7.28 1.80
N LYS A 232 16.47 6.68 0.81
CA LYS A 232 15.93 7.37 -0.37
C LYS A 232 14.42 7.59 -0.31
N LYS A 233 13.68 6.57 0.12
CA LYS A 233 12.21 6.53 0.10
C LYS A 233 11.66 5.91 1.38
N PRO A 234 10.50 6.33 1.88
CA PRO A 234 9.86 5.67 3.01
C PRO A 234 9.52 4.21 2.67
N VAL A 235 9.81 3.30 3.61
CA VAL A 235 9.47 1.89 3.53
C VAL A 235 8.60 1.53 4.73
N ALA A 236 7.34 1.21 4.51
CA ALA A 236 6.47 0.58 5.51
C ALA A 236 6.60 -0.94 5.39
N ALA A 237 6.89 -1.62 6.48
CA ALA A 237 7.21 -3.05 6.48
C ALA A 237 6.37 -3.84 7.47
N LEU A 238 5.67 -4.84 6.96
CA LEU A 238 4.95 -5.84 7.75
C LEU A 238 5.72 -7.17 7.71
N LYS A 239 6.11 -7.67 8.90
CA LYS A 239 6.73 -8.98 9.06
C LYS A 239 5.69 -10.02 9.49
N GLY A 240 5.44 -10.99 8.64
CA GLY A 240 4.63 -12.14 8.98
C GLY A 240 5.37 -13.15 9.86
N GLY A 241 4.73 -13.62 10.95
CA GLY A 241 5.32 -14.63 11.84
C GLY A 241 6.35 -14.06 12.82
N VAL A 242 5.99 -13.00 13.56
CA VAL A 242 6.83 -12.39 14.61
C VAL A 242 6.71 -13.10 15.96
N THR A 243 5.61 -13.82 16.20
CA THR A 243 5.42 -14.66 17.41
C THR A 243 5.97 -16.07 17.16
N ARG A 244 6.13 -16.85 18.23
CA ARG A 244 6.57 -18.24 18.12
C ARG A 244 5.62 -19.08 17.25
N GLU A 245 4.31 -18.91 17.44
CA GLU A 245 3.26 -19.61 16.70
C GLU A 245 3.24 -19.17 15.24
N GLY A 246 3.23 -17.86 15.00
CA GLY A 246 3.30 -17.30 13.65
C GLY A 246 4.58 -17.68 12.92
N GLY A 247 5.73 -17.69 13.61
CA GLY A 247 7.02 -18.11 13.07
C GLY A 247 7.03 -19.57 12.61
N ARG A 248 6.37 -20.46 13.36
CA ARG A 248 6.19 -21.86 12.95
C ARG A 248 5.40 -21.98 11.65
N VAL A 249 4.32 -21.22 11.52
CA VAL A 249 3.50 -21.19 10.30
C VAL A 249 4.30 -20.65 9.13
N ALA A 250 4.96 -19.51 9.31
CA ALA A 250 5.78 -18.87 8.26
C ALA A 250 6.92 -19.79 7.78
N SER A 251 7.62 -20.45 8.70
CA SER A 251 8.71 -21.40 8.36
C SER A 251 8.21 -22.60 7.58
N SER A 252 7.00 -23.11 7.90
CA SER A 252 6.38 -24.23 7.18
C SER A 252 5.94 -23.82 5.79
N HIS A 253 5.61 -22.54 5.57
CA HIS A 253 5.11 -22.02 4.30
C HIS A 253 6.22 -21.60 3.33
N THR A 254 7.33 -21.06 3.82
CA THR A 254 8.36 -20.47 2.95
C THR A 254 9.68 -21.22 2.90
N GLY A 255 9.88 -22.20 3.80
CA GLY A 255 11.16 -22.88 3.96
C GLY A 255 12.34 -21.97 4.33
N ALA A 256 12.08 -20.70 4.66
CA ALA A 256 13.08 -19.71 5.06
C ALA A 256 13.21 -19.64 6.59
N LEU A 257 14.38 -19.20 7.07
CA LEU A 257 14.58 -18.94 8.49
C LEU A 257 13.72 -17.75 8.93
N ALA A 258 12.74 -18.01 9.79
CA ALA A 258 11.81 -16.99 10.27
C ALA A 258 12.51 -15.90 11.11
N GLY A 259 13.59 -16.25 11.86
CA GLY A 259 14.22 -15.37 12.85
C GLY A 259 13.28 -15.07 14.03
N THR A 260 13.76 -14.30 15.03
CA THR A 260 12.89 -13.82 16.12
C THR A 260 12.28 -12.45 15.80
N GLY A 261 11.13 -12.15 16.40
CA GLY A 261 10.47 -10.84 16.25
C GLY A 261 11.40 -9.69 16.65
N GLU A 262 12.21 -9.87 17.72
CA GLU A 262 13.16 -8.86 18.18
C GLU A 262 14.26 -8.57 17.16
N THR A 263 14.80 -9.62 16.52
CA THR A 263 15.83 -9.47 15.46
C THR A 263 15.27 -8.67 14.28
N TRP A 264 14.05 -8.98 13.84
CA TRP A 264 13.39 -8.24 12.76
C TRP A 264 13.08 -6.79 13.14
N SER A 265 12.59 -6.57 14.36
CA SER A 265 12.31 -5.22 14.84
C SER A 265 13.60 -4.37 14.95
N ALA A 266 14.71 -5.00 15.39
CA ALA A 266 16.01 -4.33 15.40
C ALA A 266 16.49 -3.99 13.99
N MET A 267 16.36 -4.92 13.04
CA MET A 267 16.73 -4.70 11.64
C MET A 267 15.94 -3.56 11.00
N PHE A 268 14.62 -3.54 11.14
CA PHE A 268 13.79 -2.46 10.58
C PHE A 268 14.16 -1.11 11.20
N ARG A 269 14.31 -1.03 12.53
CA ARG A 269 14.72 0.19 13.21
C ARG A 269 16.07 0.70 12.75
N GLN A 270 17.08 -0.19 12.65
CA GLN A 270 18.43 0.17 12.23
C GLN A 270 18.53 0.56 10.75
N SER A 271 17.65 0.01 9.91
CA SER A 271 17.59 0.34 8.48
C SER A 271 16.77 1.58 8.17
N GLY A 272 15.97 2.07 9.12
CA GLY A 272 15.07 3.20 8.91
C GLY A 272 13.71 2.84 8.28
N ALA A 273 13.37 1.55 8.23
CA ALA A 273 12.06 1.10 7.79
C ALA A 273 11.02 1.22 8.93
N ILE A 274 9.78 1.54 8.58
CA ILE A 274 8.66 1.67 9.52
C ILE A 274 8.04 0.29 9.71
N GLN A 275 8.30 -0.36 10.83
CA GLN A 275 7.60 -1.61 11.16
C GLN A 275 6.16 -1.32 11.56
N VAL A 276 5.22 -1.98 10.90
CA VAL A 276 3.78 -1.96 11.19
C VAL A 276 3.32 -3.33 11.74
N GLU A 277 2.14 -3.36 12.37
CA GLU A 277 1.68 -4.54 13.13
C GLU A 277 0.75 -5.45 12.33
N ASP A 278 -0.04 -4.88 11.42
CA ASP A 278 -1.02 -5.62 10.62
C ASP A 278 -1.14 -5.08 9.19
N ILE A 279 -2.00 -5.70 8.39
CA ILE A 279 -2.18 -5.34 6.98
C ILE A 279 -2.88 -3.99 6.82
N ASP A 280 -3.80 -3.64 7.70
CA ASP A 280 -4.51 -2.38 7.66
C ASP A 280 -3.56 -1.23 7.98
N ASP A 281 -2.67 -1.41 8.95
CA ASP A 281 -1.57 -0.49 9.23
C ASP A 281 -0.63 -0.31 8.04
N LEU A 282 -0.27 -1.42 7.36
CA LEU A 282 0.59 -1.36 6.17
C LEU A 282 -0.05 -0.52 5.08
N MET A 283 -1.33 -0.78 4.77
CA MET A 283 -2.08 -0.07 3.74
C MET A 283 -2.25 1.41 4.11
N ASN A 284 -2.76 1.67 5.32
CA ASN A 284 -3.06 3.01 5.83
C ASN A 284 -1.81 3.90 5.89
N THR A 285 -0.70 3.35 6.43
CA THR A 285 0.57 4.08 6.51
C THR A 285 1.15 4.36 5.13
N THR A 286 1.08 3.39 4.21
CA THR A 286 1.58 3.56 2.84
C THR A 286 0.82 4.65 2.09
N VAL A 287 -0.52 4.66 2.21
CA VAL A 287 -1.36 5.71 1.59
C VAL A 287 -1.05 7.09 2.18
N ALA A 288 -0.92 7.19 3.51
CA ALA A 288 -0.58 8.44 4.17
C ALA A 288 0.80 8.98 3.71
N LEU A 289 1.81 8.12 3.66
CA LEU A 289 3.16 8.47 3.19
C LEU A 289 3.21 8.87 1.71
N SER A 290 2.28 8.36 0.89
CA SER A 290 2.20 8.72 -0.54
C SER A 290 1.49 10.07 -0.79
N SER A 291 0.68 10.53 0.16
CA SER A 291 -0.21 11.69 -0.01
C SER A 291 0.14 12.88 0.88
N SER A 292 0.95 12.68 1.92
CA SER A 292 1.23 13.71 2.92
C SER A 292 2.64 13.61 3.48
N PRO A 293 3.28 14.74 3.82
CA PRO A 293 4.55 14.72 4.54
C PRO A 293 4.36 14.17 5.96
N PRO A 294 5.40 13.54 6.55
CA PRO A 294 5.35 13.10 7.93
C PRO A 294 5.25 14.30 8.89
N PRO A 295 4.58 14.16 10.04
CA PRO A 295 4.40 15.24 10.98
C PRO A 295 5.72 15.62 11.66
N GLY A 296 5.92 16.93 11.93
CA GLY A 296 7.13 17.44 12.59
C GLY A 296 7.21 17.18 14.09
N GLY A 297 6.17 16.63 14.72
CA GLY A 297 6.11 16.36 16.16
C GLY A 297 4.90 15.53 16.56
N LYS A 298 4.77 15.27 17.87
CA LYS A 298 3.76 14.37 18.46
C LYS A 298 2.37 14.98 18.63
N GLY A 299 2.27 16.32 18.59
CA GLY A 299 1.03 17.02 18.92
C GLY A 299 -0.08 16.78 17.91
N VAL A 300 -1.19 16.21 18.37
CA VAL A 300 -2.38 15.92 17.57
C VAL A 300 -3.52 16.80 18.03
N SER A 301 -4.23 17.38 17.09
CA SER A 301 -5.55 17.95 17.32
C SER A 301 -6.61 17.15 16.60
N SER A 302 -7.81 17.14 17.15
CA SER A 302 -8.94 16.52 16.49
C SER A 302 -10.16 17.42 16.53
N ILE A 303 -10.90 17.41 15.44
CA ILE A 303 -12.22 18.02 15.32
C ILE A 303 -13.23 16.88 15.37
N THR A 304 -14.00 16.81 16.46
CA THR A 304 -14.95 15.74 16.75
C THR A 304 -16.38 16.27 16.81
N TYR A 305 -17.34 15.35 16.89
CA TYR A 305 -18.76 15.66 17.03
C TYR A 305 -19.34 15.26 18.38
N SER A 306 -18.49 14.88 19.36
CA SER A 306 -18.96 14.40 20.66
C SER A 306 -17.88 14.49 21.74
N GLY A 307 -18.21 15.03 22.91
CA GLY A 307 -17.32 15.09 24.06
C GLY A 307 -16.88 13.72 24.57
N GLY A 308 -17.75 12.70 24.50
CA GLY A 308 -17.39 11.32 24.86
C GLY A 308 -16.32 10.74 23.94
N PHE A 309 -16.41 10.96 22.64
CA PHE A 309 -15.35 10.58 21.69
C PHE A 309 -14.06 11.34 21.94
N SER A 310 -14.13 12.62 22.32
CA SER A 310 -12.93 13.43 22.64
C SER A 310 -12.10 12.82 23.78
N ALA A 311 -12.74 12.32 24.83
CA ALA A 311 -12.05 11.68 25.96
C ALA A 311 -11.38 10.36 25.51
N VAL A 312 -12.12 9.46 24.83
CA VAL A 312 -11.60 8.19 24.35
C VAL A 312 -10.46 8.38 23.36
N GLN A 313 -10.58 9.35 22.45
CA GLN A 313 -9.56 9.69 21.48
C GLN A 313 -8.27 10.18 22.11
N SER A 314 -8.37 11.04 23.15
CA SER A 314 -7.20 11.51 23.90
C SER A 314 -6.42 10.34 24.49
N ASP A 315 -7.13 9.37 25.11
CA ASP A 315 -6.52 8.15 25.65
C ASP A 315 -5.83 7.32 24.55
N MET A 316 -6.48 7.18 23.39
CA MET A 316 -5.91 6.44 22.24
C MET A 316 -4.65 7.10 21.71
N CYS A 317 -4.63 8.44 21.56
CA CYS A 317 -3.45 9.20 21.15
C CYS A 317 -2.28 8.98 22.12
N VAL A 318 -2.50 9.11 23.42
CA VAL A 318 -1.46 8.93 24.45
C VAL A 318 -0.94 7.49 24.45
N LYS A 319 -1.81 6.48 24.36
CA LYS A 319 -1.41 5.07 24.27
C LYS A 319 -0.58 4.77 23.00
N ALA A 320 -0.82 5.49 21.91
CA ALA A 320 -0.03 5.40 20.67
C ALA A 320 1.30 6.19 20.72
N GLY A 321 1.61 6.86 21.86
CA GLY A 321 2.83 7.65 22.05
C GLY A 321 2.76 9.06 21.46
N LEU A 322 1.55 9.56 21.17
CA LEU A 322 1.27 10.91 20.69
C LEU A 322 0.88 11.82 21.87
N GLU A 323 0.77 13.11 21.60
CA GLU A 323 0.39 14.13 22.57
C GLU A 323 -0.89 14.86 22.12
N VAL A 324 -1.71 15.28 23.06
CA VAL A 324 -2.93 16.06 22.83
C VAL A 324 -2.80 17.39 23.58
N PRO A 325 -1.96 18.31 23.07
CA PRO A 325 -1.69 19.58 23.75
C PRO A 325 -2.92 20.49 23.71
N GLN A 326 -3.15 21.26 24.77
CA GLN A 326 -4.25 22.22 24.82
C GLN A 326 -3.97 23.40 23.89
N PHE A 327 -5.02 24.00 23.33
CA PHE A 327 -4.92 25.22 22.52
C PHE A 327 -4.50 26.41 23.39
N SER A 328 -3.83 27.37 22.76
CA SER A 328 -3.53 28.66 23.39
C SER A 328 -4.81 29.42 23.75
N LYS A 329 -4.71 30.36 24.71
CA LYS A 329 -5.85 31.21 25.07
C LYS A 329 -6.33 32.03 23.88
N GLU A 330 -5.41 32.45 23.03
CA GLU A 330 -5.66 33.21 21.81
C GLU A 330 -6.48 32.34 20.82
N ALA A 331 -6.05 31.12 20.55
CA ALA A 331 -6.78 30.19 19.67
C ALA A 331 -8.19 29.89 20.20
N VAL A 332 -8.33 29.63 21.51
CA VAL A 332 -9.65 29.45 22.15
C VAL A 332 -10.51 30.70 21.99
N GLY A 333 -9.92 31.90 22.11
CA GLY A 333 -10.63 33.15 21.90
C GLY A 333 -11.16 33.33 20.49
N GLU A 334 -10.36 32.98 19.48
CA GLU A 334 -10.78 33.02 18.07
C GLU A 334 -11.81 31.93 17.74
N LEU A 335 -11.62 30.70 18.25
CA LEU A 335 -12.59 29.61 18.07
C LEU A 335 -13.98 29.97 18.63
N ARG A 336 -14.04 30.66 19.79
CA ARG A 336 -15.31 31.10 20.40
C ARG A 336 -16.11 32.09 19.55
N LYS A 337 -15.47 32.77 18.60
CA LYS A 337 -16.16 33.68 17.67
C LYS A 337 -16.84 32.94 16.52
N ILE A 338 -16.44 31.67 16.31
CA ILE A 338 -16.86 30.85 15.18
C ILE A 338 -17.72 29.69 15.64
N VAL A 339 -17.24 28.94 16.64
CA VAL A 339 -17.88 27.73 17.15
C VAL A 339 -18.90 28.11 18.21
N PRO A 340 -20.17 27.64 18.09
CA PRO A 340 -21.18 27.89 19.14
C PRO A 340 -20.73 27.32 20.49
N VAL A 341 -20.78 28.16 21.53
CA VAL A 341 -20.28 27.80 22.87
C VAL A 341 -21.17 26.78 23.57
N ALA A 342 -22.48 26.85 23.37
CA ALA A 342 -23.43 25.96 24.04
C ALA A 342 -23.32 24.52 23.49
N GLY A 343 -22.99 23.59 24.37
CA GLY A 343 -22.86 22.14 24.01
C GLY A 343 -21.59 21.79 23.27
N THR A 344 -20.53 22.62 23.31
CA THR A 344 -19.24 22.35 22.69
C THR A 344 -18.11 22.42 23.73
N MET A 345 -17.03 21.69 23.48
CA MET A 345 -15.78 21.80 24.25
C MET A 345 -14.75 22.54 23.41
N MET A 346 -14.31 23.72 23.90
CA MET A 346 -13.36 24.61 23.23
C MET A 346 -11.90 24.26 23.52
N GLY A 347 -11.61 23.01 23.80
CA GLY A 347 -10.26 22.51 24.01
C GLY A 347 -9.78 21.65 22.87
N ASN A 348 -8.64 20.97 23.06
CA ASN A 348 -8.18 19.93 22.20
C ASN A 348 -8.40 18.56 22.89
N PRO A 349 -9.15 17.63 22.32
CA PRO A 349 -9.90 17.70 21.05
C PRO A 349 -11.02 18.76 21.04
N LEU A 350 -11.29 19.32 19.85
CA LEU A 350 -12.38 20.28 19.68
C LEU A 350 -13.69 19.52 19.43
N ASP A 351 -14.62 19.55 20.39
CA ASP A 351 -15.99 19.09 20.16
C ASP A 351 -16.79 20.18 19.47
N ALA A 352 -16.95 20.03 18.18
CA ALA A 352 -17.59 21.03 17.33
C ALA A 352 -18.89 20.49 16.69
N TRP A 353 -19.61 19.56 17.37
CA TRP A 353 -20.79 18.89 16.82
C TRP A 353 -21.83 19.85 16.22
N GLN A 354 -22.03 21.05 16.81
CA GLN A 354 -22.98 22.03 16.30
C GLN A 354 -22.59 22.59 14.93
N MET A 355 -21.31 22.59 14.57
CA MET A 355 -20.86 23.06 13.27
C MET A 355 -21.32 22.16 12.12
N PHE A 356 -21.55 20.88 12.41
CA PHE A 356 -22.09 19.94 11.42
C PHE A 356 -23.60 20.12 11.18
N TYR A 357 -24.32 20.87 12.05
CA TYR A 357 -25.77 20.94 12.00
C TYR A 357 -26.34 22.34 11.79
N ARG A 358 -25.72 23.38 12.36
CA ARG A 358 -26.31 24.74 12.40
C ARG A 358 -25.89 25.65 11.28
N TYR A 359 -24.81 25.34 10.57
CA TYR A 359 -24.26 26.24 9.56
C TYR A 359 -24.81 25.92 8.14
N SER A 360 -26.06 26.28 7.92
CA SER A 360 -26.67 26.23 6.57
C SER A 360 -26.53 27.55 5.81
N GLY A 361 -25.83 28.56 6.33
CA GLY A 361 -25.80 29.89 5.72
C GLY A 361 -24.50 30.70 5.85
N ASN A 362 -23.52 30.28 6.67
CA ASN A 362 -22.23 31.00 6.80
C ASN A 362 -21.05 30.00 6.78
N GLU A 363 -21.02 29.21 5.77
CA GLU A 363 -20.23 28.00 5.60
C GLU A 363 -18.75 28.28 5.43
N SER A 364 -18.38 29.46 4.92
CA SER A 364 -16.99 29.90 4.76
C SER A 364 -16.18 29.91 6.05
N ARG A 365 -16.84 29.97 7.22
CA ARG A 365 -16.17 30.00 8.52
C ARG A 365 -15.72 28.63 9.03
N LEU A 366 -16.19 27.53 8.45
CA LEU A 366 -15.74 26.18 8.82
C LEU A 366 -14.25 25.99 8.52
N ALA A 367 -13.77 26.54 7.40
CA ALA A 367 -12.35 26.52 7.05
C ALA A 367 -11.48 27.31 8.05
N ASP A 368 -12.03 28.37 8.69
CA ASP A 368 -11.30 29.19 9.66
C ASP A 368 -10.92 28.39 10.92
N VAL A 369 -11.72 27.40 11.31
CA VAL A 369 -11.37 26.49 12.42
C VAL A 369 -10.03 25.81 12.17
N PHE A 370 -9.83 25.30 10.95
CA PHE A 370 -8.56 24.67 10.58
C PHE A 370 -7.41 25.67 10.54
N ARG A 371 -7.65 26.91 10.08
CA ARG A 371 -6.64 27.97 10.06
C ARG A 371 -6.17 28.30 11.48
N ILE A 372 -7.10 28.43 12.44
CA ILE A 372 -6.79 28.69 13.84
C ILE A 372 -5.99 27.52 14.44
N ILE A 373 -6.45 26.28 14.27
CA ILE A 373 -5.78 25.10 14.81
C ILE A 373 -4.40 24.90 14.17
N ALA A 374 -4.30 25.09 12.85
CA ALA A 374 -3.04 24.92 12.12
C ALA A 374 -1.99 25.99 12.47
N ALA A 375 -2.39 27.16 12.99
CA ALA A 375 -1.49 28.19 13.49
C ALA A 375 -0.81 27.81 14.82
N GLU A 376 -1.38 26.85 15.58
CA GLU A 376 -0.77 26.33 16.81
C GLU A 376 0.53 25.56 16.50
N LYS A 377 1.67 26.06 17.03
CA LYS A 377 3.02 25.55 16.71
C LYS A 377 3.25 24.12 17.20
N HIS A 378 2.60 23.75 18.29
CA HIS A 378 2.71 22.41 18.90
C HIS A 378 1.70 21.39 18.37
N ILE A 379 0.82 21.80 17.45
CA ILE A 379 -0.03 20.89 16.70
C ILE A 379 0.66 20.54 15.38
N HIS A 380 0.88 19.27 15.13
CA HIS A 380 1.57 18.74 13.94
C HIS A 380 0.67 17.89 13.06
N SER A 381 -0.41 17.36 13.66
CA SER A 381 -1.39 16.55 12.96
C SER A 381 -2.81 16.96 13.34
N ILE A 382 -3.73 16.91 12.38
CA ILE A 382 -5.15 17.21 12.59
C ILE A 382 -5.97 16.01 12.09
N ILE A 383 -6.86 15.48 12.93
CA ILE A 383 -7.81 14.43 12.57
C ILE A 383 -9.20 15.04 12.51
N LEU A 384 -9.82 15.03 11.32
CA LEU A 384 -11.22 15.40 11.16
C LEU A 384 -12.09 14.15 11.27
N GLN A 385 -12.90 14.07 12.31
CA GLN A 385 -13.86 12.98 12.47
C GLN A 385 -15.19 13.36 11.81
N PHE A 386 -15.48 12.72 10.69
CA PHE A 386 -16.67 13.00 9.87
C PHE A 386 -17.76 11.92 10.02
N ASP A 387 -18.00 11.47 11.27
CA ASP A 387 -18.89 10.32 11.57
C ASP A 387 -20.33 10.78 11.87
N VAL A 388 -20.82 11.76 11.13
CA VAL A 388 -22.11 12.45 11.40
C VAL A 388 -23.23 12.03 10.46
N ILE A 389 -22.96 11.20 9.46
CA ILE A 389 -23.89 10.89 8.36
C ILE A 389 -25.21 10.33 8.87
N LYS A 390 -25.15 9.36 9.78
CA LYS A 390 -26.35 8.75 10.39
C LYS A 390 -27.29 9.76 11.04
N PHE A 391 -26.69 10.75 11.72
CA PHE A 391 -27.45 11.82 12.33
C PHE A 391 -28.01 12.79 11.28
N MET A 392 -27.22 13.15 10.27
CA MET A 392 -27.65 14.02 9.17
C MET A 392 -28.84 13.43 8.42
N VAL A 393 -28.81 12.14 8.11
CA VAL A 393 -29.91 11.43 7.45
C VAL A 393 -31.20 11.49 8.30
N ARG A 394 -31.08 11.26 9.61
CA ARG A 394 -32.22 11.35 10.53
C ARG A 394 -32.82 12.76 10.65
N MET A 395 -31.98 13.79 10.63
CA MET A 395 -32.42 15.17 10.77
C MET A 395 -33.01 15.75 9.49
N TRP A 396 -32.39 15.47 8.34
CA TRP A 396 -32.70 16.16 7.08
C TRP A 396 -33.25 15.27 5.98
N GLY A 397 -33.34 13.94 6.21
CA GLY A 397 -33.92 13.01 5.23
C GLY A 397 -33.35 13.22 3.83
N GLY A 398 -34.24 13.49 2.86
CA GLY A 398 -33.85 13.69 1.46
C GLY A 398 -32.89 14.86 1.20
N GLN A 399 -32.81 15.86 2.10
CA GLN A 399 -31.90 17.00 1.96
C GLN A 399 -30.50 16.74 2.53
N ALA A 400 -30.29 15.60 3.20
CA ALA A 400 -29.01 15.27 3.86
C ALA A 400 -27.82 15.32 2.91
N GLY A 401 -28.00 14.89 1.64
CA GLY A 401 -26.93 14.86 0.64
C GLY A 401 -26.41 16.24 0.27
N GLU A 402 -27.28 17.17 -0.07
CA GLU A 402 -26.90 18.54 -0.44
C GLU A 402 -26.19 19.25 0.73
N ARG A 403 -26.73 19.11 1.94
CA ARG A 403 -26.13 19.70 3.13
C ARG A 403 -24.77 19.08 3.47
N LEU A 404 -24.65 17.77 3.38
CA LEU A 404 -23.39 17.06 3.58
C LEU A 404 -22.32 17.55 2.60
N GLU A 405 -22.66 17.70 1.32
CA GLU A 405 -21.73 18.17 0.31
C GLU A 405 -21.20 19.56 0.62
N VAL A 406 -22.07 20.50 0.98
CA VAL A 406 -21.69 21.87 1.30
C VAL A 406 -20.77 21.89 2.52
N ILE A 407 -21.16 21.23 3.61
CA ILE A 407 -20.34 21.16 4.85
C ILE A 407 -19.00 20.50 4.55
N ALA A 408 -18.99 19.38 3.81
CA ALA A 408 -17.76 18.67 3.50
C ALA A 408 -16.79 19.51 2.65
N ARG A 409 -17.27 20.25 1.64
CA ARG A 409 -16.43 21.11 0.80
C ARG A 409 -15.76 22.21 1.63
N ASN A 410 -16.48 22.81 2.57
CA ASN A 410 -15.93 23.83 3.46
C ASN A 410 -14.88 23.28 4.43
N PHE A 411 -15.13 22.11 5.06
CA PHE A 411 -14.12 21.45 5.86
C PHE A 411 -12.89 21.06 5.03
N LEU A 412 -13.08 20.55 3.82
CA LEU A 412 -11.99 20.17 2.92
C LEU A 412 -11.15 21.39 2.48
N GLU A 413 -11.74 22.59 2.36
CA GLU A 413 -10.97 23.82 2.15
C GLU A 413 -10.02 24.06 3.32
N GLY A 414 -10.50 23.96 4.56
CA GLY A 414 -9.67 24.07 5.75
C GLY A 414 -8.60 22.98 5.85
N CYS A 415 -8.95 21.75 5.50
CA CYS A 415 -8.00 20.64 5.44
C CYS A 415 -6.87 20.91 4.43
N ARG A 416 -7.19 21.45 3.24
CA ARG A 416 -6.18 21.85 2.25
C ARG A 416 -5.26 22.93 2.79
N TYR A 417 -5.80 23.99 3.38
CA TYR A 417 -4.98 25.01 4.01
C TYR A 417 -4.03 24.42 5.05
N ALA A 418 -4.54 23.57 5.94
CA ALA A 418 -3.73 22.95 6.99
C ALA A 418 -2.60 22.08 6.42
N ARG A 419 -2.87 21.32 5.35
CA ARG A 419 -1.88 20.46 4.70
C ARG A 419 -0.90 21.25 3.84
N ASP A 420 -1.39 22.06 2.91
CA ASP A 420 -0.60 22.60 1.80
C ASP A 420 0.13 23.90 2.19
N GLU A 421 -0.48 24.71 3.07
CA GLU A 421 0.10 26.00 3.50
C GLU A 421 0.71 25.95 4.90
N ALA A 422 0.05 25.25 5.85
CA ALA A 422 0.55 25.15 7.22
C ALA A 422 1.43 23.90 7.47
N GLY A 423 1.57 23.00 6.50
CA GLY A 423 2.45 21.82 6.57
C GLY A 423 2.02 20.78 7.63
N LYS A 424 0.73 20.74 7.99
CA LYS A 424 0.21 19.78 8.96
C LYS A 424 -0.19 18.47 8.29
N LEU A 425 0.04 17.34 8.96
CA LEU A 425 -0.58 16.08 8.55
C LEU A 425 -2.08 16.15 8.82
N VAL A 426 -2.90 15.90 7.80
CA VAL A 426 -4.37 15.91 7.94
C VAL A 426 -4.92 14.55 7.55
N LEU A 427 -5.63 13.92 8.48
CA LEU A 427 -6.32 12.64 8.28
C LEU A 427 -7.82 12.81 8.49
N ILE A 428 -8.63 12.09 7.73
CA ILE A 428 -10.09 12.18 7.82
C ILE A 428 -10.64 10.78 8.14
N THR A 429 -11.53 10.69 9.13
CA THR A 429 -12.28 9.47 9.38
C THR A 429 -13.71 9.61 8.86
N VAL A 430 -14.19 8.58 8.18
CA VAL A 430 -15.57 8.43 7.75
C VAL A 430 -16.02 7.03 8.14
N TYR A 431 -16.71 6.94 9.26
CA TYR A 431 -17.24 5.67 9.73
C TYR A 431 -18.44 5.26 8.88
N LEU A 432 -18.37 4.08 8.33
CA LEU A 432 -19.50 3.38 7.73
C LEU A 432 -19.90 2.24 8.67
N ASP A 433 -21.10 2.34 9.22
CA ASP A 433 -21.67 1.23 9.99
C ASP A 433 -21.83 0.01 9.06
N PRO A 434 -21.05 -1.08 9.24
CA PRO A 434 -21.11 -2.24 8.35
C PRO A 434 -22.44 -3.00 8.47
N TYR A 435 -23.24 -2.72 9.51
CA TYR A 435 -24.53 -3.35 9.78
C TYR A 435 -25.71 -2.47 9.40
N THR A 436 -25.47 -1.25 8.86
CA THR A 436 -26.58 -0.40 8.44
C THR A 436 -27.27 -0.99 7.19
N ASP A 437 -28.57 -1.16 7.27
CA ASP A 437 -29.45 -1.47 6.13
C ASP A 437 -29.98 -0.22 5.44
N HIS A 438 -29.68 0.96 5.99
CA HIS A 438 -30.14 2.26 5.49
C HIS A 438 -29.35 2.67 4.23
N GLU A 439 -29.96 2.53 3.05
CA GLU A 439 -29.32 2.77 1.76
C GLU A 439 -28.75 4.18 1.63
N GLN A 440 -29.47 5.20 2.08
CA GLN A 440 -29.02 6.59 2.02
C GLN A 440 -27.73 6.82 2.87
N GLU A 441 -27.63 6.18 4.03
CA GLU A 441 -26.42 6.27 4.86
C GLU A 441 -25.21 5.68 4.12
N ARG A 442 -25.38 4.52 3.47
CA ARG A 442 -24.32 3.90 2.67
C ARG A 442 -23.89 4.77 1.51
N GLN A 443 -24.87 5.31 0.75
CA GLN A 443 -24.58 6.17 -0.40
C GLN A 443 -23.85 7.45 0.01
N LEU A 444 -24.28 8.11 1.09
CA LEU A 444 -23.65 9.34 1.56
C LEU A 444 -22.26 9.09 2.15
N SER A 445 -22.04 7.98 2.86
CA SER A 445 -20.70 7.61 3.35
C SER A 445 -19.75 7.35 2.19
N PHE A 446 -20.20 6.64 1.16
CA PHE A 446 -19.41 6.40 -0.04
C PHE A 446 -19.13 7.70 -0.81
N PHE A 447 -20.13 8.56 -0.97
CA PHE A 447 -19.99 9.88 -1.60
C PHE A 447 -18.93 10.73 -0.86
N LEU A 448 -19.08 10.85 0.47
CA LEU A 448 -18.14 11.63 1.28
C LEU A 448 -16.70 11.10 1.19
N LYS A 449 -16.54 9.77 1.28
CA LYS A 449 -15.24 9.13 1.11
C LYS A 449 -14.62 9.49 -0.25
N LYS A 450 -15.39 9.37 -1.33
CA LYS A 450 -14.91 9.71 -2.69
C LYS A 450 -14.58 11.19 -2.83
N LEU A 451 -15.38 12.06 -2.23
CA LEU A 451 -15.12 13.50 -2.23
C LEU A 451 -13.79 13.83 -1.53
N CYS A 452 -13.54 13.28 -0.34
CA CYS A 452 -12.27 13.47 0.38
C CYS A 452 -11.08 12.92 -0.44
N GLN A 453 -11.20 11.70 -0.98
CA GLN A 453 -10.17 11.07 -1.79
C GLN A 453 -9.86 11.85 -3.08
N SER A 454 -10.86 12.46 -3.72
CA SER A 454 -10.67 13.29 -4.92
C SER A 454 -9.87 14.57 -4.64
N GLN A 455 -9.83 15.02 -3.38
CA GLN A 455 -9.03 16.15 -2.91
C GLN A 455 -7.66 15.71 -2.35
N GLY A 456 -7.29 14.43 -2.52
CA GLY A 456 -6.00 13.89 -2.09
C GLY A 456 -5.90 13.61 -0.58
N PHE A 457 -7.04 13.49 0.12
CA PHE A 457 -7.04 13.12 1.54
C PHE A 457 -7.28 11.62 1.70
N PRO A 458 -6.41 10.90 2.43
CA PRO A 458 -6.69 9.53 2.85
C PRO A 458 -7.87 9.52 3.82
N VAL A 459 -8.74 8.51 3.67
CA VAL A 459 -9.93 8.34 4.51
C VAL A 459 -9.87 7.02 5.23
N TYR A 460 -9.99 7.09 6.54
CA TYR A 460 -9.88 5.95 7.45
C TYR A 460 -11.27 5.53 7.95
N PRO A 461 -11.56 4.22 8.01
CA PRO A 461 -12.85 3.73 8.51
C PRO A 461 -13.03 3.95 10.01
N THR A 462 -11.93 3.99 10.77
CA THR A 462 -11.99 4.16 12.22
C THR A 462 -10.98 5.19 12.73
N LEU A 463 -11.29 5.77 13.88
CA LEU A 463 -10.39 6.68 14.58
C LEU A 463 -9.10 5.99 15.02
N ASN A 464 -9.17 4.71 15.41
CA ASN A 464 -8.01 3.93 15.80
C ASN A 464 -6.99 3.81 14.66
N GLU A 465 -7.44 3.50 13.47
CA GLU A 465 -6.58 3.42 12.28
C GLU A 465 -5.92 4.76 11.95
N ALA A 466 -6.69 5.86 12.02
CA ALA A 466 -6.14 7.19 11.80
C ALA A 466 -5.03 7.54 12.83
N ILE A 467 -5.28 7.30 14.12
CA ILE A 467 -4.31 7.58 15.21
C ILE A 467 -3.05 6.71 15.06
N ARG A 468 -3.20 5.41 14.80
CA ARG A 468 -2.05 4.51 14.56
C ARG A 468 -1.23 4.98 13.37
N THR A 469 -1.89 5.42 12.30
CA THR A 469 -1.21 5.97 11.12
C THR A 469 -0.41 7.22 11.46
N VAL A 470 -0.96 8.17 12.25
CA VAL A 470 -0.20 9.34 12.73
C VAL A 470 1.03 8.90 13.52
N ALA A 471 0.89 7.91 14.40
CA ALA A 471 2.01 7.41 15.20
C ALA A 471 3.12 6.77 14.33
N TYR A 472 2.76 6.00 13.30
CA TYR A 472 3.74 5.44 12.37
C TYR A 472 4.45 6.52 11.56
N MET A 473 3.70 7.49 11.05
CA MET A 473 4.29 8.61 10.30
C MET A 473 5.20 9.47 11.17
N TYR A 474 4.84 9.70 12.45
CA TYR A 474 5.71 10.38 13.39
C TYR A 474 6.99 9.59 13.68
N ARG A 475 6.91 8.28 13.90
CA ARG A 475 8.11 7.43 14.06
C ARG A 475 9.05 7.55 12.87
N TYR A 476 8.50 7.60 11.66
CA TYR A 476 9.29 7.83 10.44
C TYR A 476 10.00 9.18 10.45
N SER A 477 9.33 10.26 10.88
CA SER A 477 9.97 11.59 10.96
C SER A 477 11.16 11.60 11.92
N VAL A 478 11.05 10.91 13.06
CA VAL A 478 12.14 10.77 14.04
C VAL A 478 13.33 10.01 13.43
N ILE A 479 13.06 8.86 12.80
CA ILE A 479 14.11 8.04 12.16
C ILE A 479 14.89 8.87 11.13
N ARG A 480 14.20 9.70 10.33
CA ARG A 480 14.86 10.57 9.35
C ARG A 480 15.72 11.67 9.98
N GLN A 481 15.28 12.24 11.08
CA GLN A 481 16.04 13.27 11.80
C GLN A 481 17.30 12.71 12.45
N ASP A 482 17.22 11.51 13.04
CA ASP A 482 18.37 10.84 13.67
C ASP A 482 19.37 10.32 12.63
N GLY A 483 18.91 9.79 11.50
CA GLY A 483 19.77 9.35 10.39
C GLY A 483 20.55 10.49 9.72
N GLY A 484 20.03 11.74 9.78
CA GLY A 484 20.73 12.93 9.32
C GLY A 484 21.85 13.39 10.27
N LYS A 485 21.77 13.07 11.55
CA LYS A 485 22.80 13.44 12.56
C LYS A 485 23.98 12.48 12.59
N GLY A 486 23.79 11.23 12.14
CA GLY A 486 24.86 10.22 12.08
C GLY A 486 25.80 10.34 10.87
N GLN A 487 25.56 11.25 9.94
CA GLN A 487 26.42 11.49 8.77
C GLN A 487 27.41 12.68 8.95
N VAL A 488 27.44 13.32 10.11
CA VAL A 488 28.31 14.51 10.37
C VAL A 488 29.49 14.18 11.27
N GLU A 489 29.59 12.98 11.84
CA GLU A 489 30.78 12.53 12.62
C GLU A 489 31.21 11.15 12.13
N GLY A 490 32.07 11.13 11.09
CA GLY A 490 32.74 9.95 10.59
C GLY A 490 33.73 10.29 9.50
#